data_9ee975802d9aaddecd21dc2c8bf9d479
#
_entry.id   9ee975802d9aaddecd21dc2c8bf9d479
#
_cell.length_a   1.000
_cell.length_b   1.000
_cell.length_c   1.000
_cell.angle_alpha   90.00
_cell.angle_beta   90.00
_cell.angle_gamma   90.00
#
_symmetry.space_group_name_H-M   'P 1'
#
loop_
_entity.id
_entity.type
_entity.pdbx_description
1 polymer ?
#
loop_
_entity_poly.entity_id
_entity_poly.type
_entity_poly.pdbx_seq_one_letter_code
_entity_poly.pdbx_strand_id
1 'polypeptide(L)'
;MTDKKQDRKLAGQVDDIPLLLEAMEELVSSTLIPKLTDYEKYHAHVARNTLGILARQAEARDVFEVLDARNLETLGLDANLGYKQLAAKIKSGEIKMTQELLNYLKQRTLVQLGIDNPKYWGYAQAREQWSDLD
;
A
#
# COMPACT_ATOMS: atom_id res chain seq x y z
N MET A 1 -20.32 7.04 -20.36
CA MET A 1 -19.31 7.72 -19.51
C MET A 1 -17.94 7.37 -20.02
N THR A 2 -17.38 8.23 -20.80
CA THR A 2 -16.00 8.09 -21.25
C THR A 2 -15.05 8.27 -20.07
N ASP A 3 -14.18 7.32 -19.92
CA ASP A 3 -13.25 7.18 -18.83
C ASP A 3 -12.29 8.40 -18.77
N LYS A 4 -12.61 9.35 -17.91
CA LYS A 4 -11.77 10.54 -17.67
C LYS A 4 -10.35 10.22 -17.16
N LYS A 5 -10.07 8.95 -16.85
CA LYS A 5 -8.73 8.48 -16.47
C LYS A 5 -7.79 8.36 -17.67
N GLN A 6 -8.32 8.11 -18.86
CA GLN A 6 -7.50 7.93 -20.07
C GLN A 6 -6.99 9.26 -20.66
N ASP A 7 -7.70 10.36 -20.42
CA ASP A 7 -7.36 11.68 -20.99
C ASP A 7 -6.25 12.44 -20.23
N ARG A 8 -5.73 11.88 -19.13
CA ARG A 8 -4.68 12.52 -18.31
C ARG A 8 -3.27 12.05 -18.61
N LYS A 9 -3.08 11.19 -19.59
CA LYS A 9 -1.75 10.69 -19.93
C LYS A 9 -1.02 11.72 -20.81
N LEU A 10 -0.10 12.43 -20.18
CA LEU A 10 0.86 13.24 -20.92
C LEU A 10 1.84 12.32 -21.67
N ALA A 11 2.20 12.70 -22.89
CA ALA A 11 3.22 11.97 -23.66
C ALA A 11 4.50 11.82 -22.83
N GLY A 12 4.97 10.57 -22.66
CA GLY A 12 6.15 10.24 -21.87
C GLY A 12 5.88 9.78 -20.45
N GLN A 13 4.62 9.72 -19.99
CA GLN A 13 4.31 9.08 -18.70
C GLN A 13 4.34 7.56 -18.82
N VAL A 14 4.94 6.93 -17.82
CA VAL A 14 4.94 5.47 -17.69
C VAL A 14 3.56 5.02 -17.22
N ASP A 15 2.92 4.17 -18.02
CA ASP A 15 1.54 3.74 -17.81
C ASP A 15 1.38 2.66 -16.74
N ASP A 16 2.45 1.87 -16.51
CA ASP A 16 2.39 0.72 -15.63
C ASP A 16 3.63 0.64 -14.73
N ILE A 17 3.60 1.42 -13.66
CA ILE A 17 4.66 1.41 -12.65
C ILE A 17 4.79 0.04 -11.98
N PRO A 18 3.70 -0.66 -11.57
CA PRO A 18 3.82 -2.00 -11.00
C PRO A 18 4.54 -2.98 -11.92
N LEU A 19 4.22 -3.01 -13.19
CA LEU A 19 4.84 -3.90 -14.17
C LEU A 19 6.34 -3.62 -14.32
N LEU A 20 6.75 -2.36 -14.33
CA LEU A 20 8.17 -1.99 -14.38
C LEU A 20 8.92 -2.41 -13.12
N LEU A 21 8.32 -2.24 -11.95
CA LEU A 21 8.90 -2.66 -10.69
C LEU A 21 9.05 -4.19 -10.62
N GLU A 22 8.07 -4.93 -11.10
CA GLU A 22 8.15 -6.39 -11.23
C GLU A 22 9.27 -6.82 -12.18
N ALA A 23 9.41 -6.17 -13.32
CA ALA A 23 10.49 -6.43 -14.27
C ALA A 23 11.87 -6.17 -13.65
N MET A 24 12.02 -5.12 -12.85
CA MET A 24 13.25 -4.83 -12.11
C MET A 24 13.52 -5.88 -11.02
N GLU A 25 12.50 -6.31 -10.30
CA GLU A 25 12.59 -7.38 -9.31
C GLU A 25 13.08 -8.68 -9.97
N GLU A 26 12.50 -9.04 -11.11
CA GLU A 26 12.91 -10.21 -11.89
C GLU A 26 14.36 -10.12 -12.36
N LEU A 27 14.79 -8.97 -12.86
CA LEU A 27 16.18 -8.74 -13.26
C LEU A 27 17.14 -8.96 -12.09
N VAL A 28 16.84 -8.41 -10.93
CA VAL A 28 17.66 -8.56 -9.71
C VAL A 28 17.70 -10.02 -9.29
N SER A 29 16.53 -10.69 -9.22
CA SER A 29 16.41 -12.07 -8.75
C SER A 29 17.08 -13.08 -9.67
N SER A 30 16.81 -13.00 -10.97
CA SER A 30 17.17 -14.03 -11.92
C SER A 30 18.51 -13.79 -12.59
N THR A 31 18.95 -12.55 -12.73
CA THR A 31 20.17 -12.19 -13.46
C THR A 31 21.31 -11.73 -12.54
N LEU A 32 21.04 -10.88 -11.57
CA LEU A 32 22.07 -10.28 -10.74
C LEU A 32 22.44 -11.15 -9.53
N ILE A 33 21.48 -11.56 -8.72
CA ILE A 33 21.72 -12.33 -7.50
C ILE A 33 22.57 -13.58 -7.73
N PRO A 34 22.34 -14.40 -8.78
CA PRO A 34 23.16 -15.61 -9.04
C PRO A 34 24.63 -15.32 -9.34
N LYS A 35 24.96 -14.09 -9.74
CA LYS A 35 26.31 -13.66 -10.10
C LYS A 35 27.05 -12.95 -8.96
N LEU A 36 26.36 -12.63 -7.89
CA LEU A 36 26.88 -11.88 -6.75
C LEU A 36 27.27 -12.83 -5.61
N THR A 37 28.18 -12.39 -4.77
CA THR A 37 28.67 -13.12 -3.60
C THR A 37 28.62 -12.26 -2.35
N ASP A 38 28.51 -12.91 -1.20
CA ASP A 38 28.65 -12.32 0.13
C ASP A 38 27.84 -11.01 0.33
N TYR A 39 28.53 -9.93 0.61
CA TYR A 39 27.96 -8.61 0.92
C TYR A 39 27.09 -8.05 -0.20
N GLU A 40 27.53 -8.15 -1.44
CA GLU A 40 26.79 -7.65 -2.60
C GLU A 40 25.52 -8.45 -2.83
N LYS A 41 25.58 -9.77 -2.64
CA LYS A 41 24.39 -10.65 -2.72
C LYS A 41 23.35 -10.29 -1.66
N TYR A 42 23.80 -10.02 -0.43
CA TYR A 42 22.91 -9.57 0.64
C TYR A 42 22.18 -8.28 0.26
N HIS A 43 22.92 -7.27 -0.22
CA HIS A 43 22.32 -6.02 -0.66
C HIS A 43 21.36 -6.17 -1.85
N ALA A 44 21.66 -7.07 -2.77
CA ALA A 44 20.76 -7.38 -3.88
C ALA A 44 19.45 -8.02 -3.41
N HIS A 45 19.48 -8.88 -2.40
CA HIS A 45 18.28 -9.42 -1.77
C HIS A 45 17.43 -8.33 -1.10
N VAL A 46 18.07 -7.37 -0.41
CA VAL A 46 17.39 -6.22 0.18
C VAL A 46 16.73 -5.37 -0.91
N ALA A 47 17.44 -5.08 -1.99
CA ALA A 47 16.92 -4.33 -3.13
C ALA A 47 15.71 -5.04 -3.77
N ARG A 48 15.80 -6.36 -3.98
CA ARG A 48 14.69 -7.16 -4.50
C ARG A 48 13.46 -7.06 -3.60
N ASN A 49 13.63 -7.20 -2.30
CA ASN A 49 12.52 -7.10 -1.34
C ASN A 49 11.89 -5.71 -1.37
N THR A 50 12.70 -4.67 -1.45
CA THR A 50 12.24 -3.27 -1.57
C THR A 50 11.44 -3.05 -2.85
N LEU A 51 11.90 -3.56 -3.99
CA LEU A 51 11.18 -3.50 -5.26
C LEU A 51 9.83 -4.20 -5.17
N GLY A 52 9.76 -5.35 -4.52
CA GLY A 52 8.51 -6.08 -4.29
C GLY A 52 7.51 -5.28 -3.44
N ILE A 53 7.98 -4.60 -2.40
CA ILE A 53 7.14 -3.71 -1.57
C ILE A 53 6.60 -2.55 -2.42
N LEU A 54 7.46 -1.90 -3.20
CA LEU A 54 7.07 -0.78 -4.06
C LEU A 54 6.05 -1.20 -5.14
N ALA A 55 6.22 -2.37 -5.74
CA ALA A 55 5.27 -2.91 -6.71
C ALA A 55 3.89 -3.12 -6.08
N ARG A 56 3.83 -3.76 -4.91
CA ARG A 56 2.57 -3.95 -4.18
C ARG A 56 1.94 -2.63 -3.72
N GLN A 57 2.76 -1.66 -3.31
CA GLN A 57 2.28 -0.32 -2.95
C GLN A 57 1.64 0.38 -4.14
N ALA A 58 2.24 0.29 -5.32
CA ALA A 58 1.72 0.89 -6.55
C ALA A 58 0.40 0.23 -6.98
N GLU A 59 0.29 -1.10 -6.88
CA GLU A 59 -0.94 -1.84 -7.17
C GLU A 59 -2.08 -1.48 -6.21
N ALA A 60 -1.77 -1.27 -4.93
CA ALA A 60 -2.76 -0.96 -3.89
C ALA A 60 -3.23 0.49 -3.89
N ARG A 61 -2.69 1.35 -4.73
CA ARG A 61 -3.02 2.78 -4.75
C ARG A 61 -4.52 3.03 -4.89
N ASP A 62 -5.17 2.40 -5.84
CA ASP A 62 -6.60 2.57 -6.09
C ASP A 62 -7.44 2.03 -4.93
N VAL A 63 -6.99 0.96 -4.28
CA VAL A 63 -7.64 0.39 -3.09
C VAL A 63 -7.63 1.40 -1.95
N PHE A 64 -6.49 2.04 -1.69
CA PHE A 64 -6.39 3.09 -0.67
C PHE A 64 -7.26 4.30 -1.00
N GLU A 65 -7.26 4.75 -2.26
CA GLU A 65 -8.07 5.89 -2.67
C GLU A 65 -9.57 5.64 -2.41
N VAL A 66 -10.08 4.46 -2.77
CA VAL A 66 -11.48 4.09 -2.54
C VAL A 66 -11.78 3.95 -1.05
N LEU A 67 -10.93 3.26 -0.30
CA LEU A 67 -11.10 3.03 1.13
C LEU A 67 -11.11 4.36 1.90
N ASP A 68 -10.15 5.23 1.62
CA ASP A 68 -10.01 6.51 2.30
C ASP A 68 -11.18 7.45 1.98
N ALA A 69 -11.56 7.58 0.71
CA ALA A 69 -12.67 8.43 0.30
C ALA A 69 -13.98 8.03 0.99
N ARG A 70 -14.31 6.75 0.98
CA ARG A 70 -15.53 6.22 1.61
C ARG A 70 -15.55 6.46 3.11
N ASN A 71 -14.46 6.15 3.79
CA ASN A 71 -14.42 6.20 5.25
C ASN A 71 -14.27 7.62 5.79
N LEU A 72 -13.47 8.46 5.16
CA LEU A 72 -13.33 9.86 5.57
C LEU A 72 -14.66 10.62 5.42
N GLU A 73 -15.40 10.38 4.34
CA GLU A 73 -16.74 10.94 4.15
C GLU A 73 -17.70 10.48 5.26
N THR A 74 -17.76 9.17 5.53
CA THR A 74 -18.60 8.59 6.59
C THR A 74 -18.28 9.15 7.97
N LEU A 75 -17.01 9.42 8.25
CA LEU A 75 -16.54 9.99 9.51
C LEU A 75 -16.70 11.51 9.57
N GLY A 76 -17.17 12.15 8.50
CA GLY A 76 -17.31 13.63 8.44
C GLY A 76 -15.97 14.36 8.39
N LEU A 77 -14.92 13.72 7.90
CA LEU A 77 -13.58 14.27 7.81
C LEU A 77 -13.28 14.74 6.39
N ASP A 78 -12.29 15.64 6.25
CA ASP A 78 -11.82 16.12 4.95
C ASP A 78 -11.29 14.95 4.12
N ALA A 79 -11.75 14.82 2.87
CA ALA A 79 -11.32 13.79 1.93
C ALA A 79 -9.81 13.82 1.62
N ASN A 80 -9.16 14.96 1.85
CA ASN A 80 -7.72 15.14 1.64
C ASN A 80 -6.90 15.02 2.93
N LEU A 81 -7.53 14.59 4.03
CA LEU A 81 -6.85 14.43 5.31
C LEU A 81 -5.77 13.34 5.20
N GLY A 82 -4.52 13.75 5.42
CA GLY A 82 -3.38 12.82 5.43
C GLY A 82 -3.25 12.06 6.74
N TYR A 83 -2.49 10.97 6.71
CA TYR A 83 -2.28 10.11 7.89
C TYR A 83 -1.69 10.82 9.10
N LYS A 84 -0.69 11.67 8.88
CA LYS A 84 -0.06 12.41 9.97
C LYS A 84 -1.06 13.35 10.64
N GLN A 85 -1.92 13.96 9.85
CA GLN A 85 -2.98 14.84 10.34
C GLN A 85 -4.04 14.06 11.10
N LEU A 86 -4.48 12.91 10.57
CA LEU A 86 -5.42 12.03 11.24
C LEU A 86 -4.86 11.55 12.58
N ALA A 87 -3.62 11.07 12.60
CA ALA A 87 -2.96 10.62 13.83
C ALA A 87 -2.85 11.74 14.87
N ALA A 88 -2.49 12.97 14.45
CA ALA A 88 -2.42 14.12 15.32
C ALA A 88 -3.78 14.48 15.93
N LYS A 89 -4.84 14.42 15.13
CA LYS A 89 -6.22 14.69 15.59
C LYS A 89 -6.74 13.63 16.58
N ILE A 90 -6.39 12.38 16.37
CA ILE A 90 -6.72 11.27 17.30
C ILE A 90 -5.94 11.49 18.61
N LYS A 91 -4.64 11.77 18.51
CA LYS A 91 -3.78 11.98 19.68
C LYS A 91 -4.23 13.18 20.52
N SER A 92 -4.67 14.27 19.90
CA SER A 92 -5.15 15.48 20.59
C SER A 92 -6.55 15.32 21.20
N GLY A 93 -7.27 14.27 20.85
CA GLY A 93 -8.67 14.08 21.24
C GLY A 93 -9.68 14.89 20.42
N GLU A 94 -9.24 15.59 19.37
CA GLU A 94 -10.14 16.29 18.45
C GLU A 94 -11.07 15.31 17.71
N ILE A 95 -10.52 14.15 17.32
CA ILE A 95 -11.29 13.04 16.80
C ILE A 95 -11.34 11.93 17.87
N LYS A 96 -12.56 11.57 18.27
CA LYS A 96 -12.78 10.49 19.24
C LYS A 96 -12.73 9.13 18.55
N MET A 97 -12.19 8.15 19.25
CA MET A 97 -12.19 6.77 18.77
C MET A 97 -13.63 6.22 18.80
N THR A 98 -14.15 5.92 17.62
CA THR A 98 -15.43 5.25 17.41
C THR A 98 -15.21 3.88 16.79
N GLN A 99 -16.23 3.02 16.78
CA GLN A 99 -16.14 1.71 16.13
C GLN A 99 -15.86 1.85 14.63
N GLU A 100 -16.49 2.83 13.98
CA GLU A 100 -16.29 3.14 12.55
C GLU A 100 -14.84 3.56 12.27
N LEU A 101 -14.28 4.43 13.08
CA LEU A 101 -12.87 4.82 12.96
C LEU A 101 -11.94 3.63 13.19
N LEU A 102 -12.21 2.81 14.20
CA LEU A 102 -11.42 1.61 14.48
C LEU A 102 -11.46 0.62 13.31
N ASN A 103 -12.64 0.40 12.73
CA ASN A 103 -12.80 -0.47 11.57
C ASN A 103 -12.02 0.03 10.36
N TYR A 104 -12.09 1.33 10.09
CA TYR A 104 -11.30 1.97 9.03
C TYR A 104 -9.80 1.77 9.24
N LEU A 105 -9.30 2.03 10.44
CA LEU A 105 -7.87 1.83 10.75
C LEU A 105 -7.44 0.37 10.61
N LYS A 106 -8.28 -0.58 11.01
CA LYS A 106 -8.03 -2.01 10.80
C LYS A 106 -7.96 -2.39 9.33
N GLN A 107 -8.95 -1.99 8.53
CA GLN A 107 -8.97 -2.26 7.09
C GLN A 107 -7.72 -1.71 6.41
N ARG A 108 -7.35 -0.49 6.73
CA ARG A 108 -6.18 0.15 6.14
C ARG A 108 -4.87 -0.51 6.60
N THR A 109 -4.79 -0.92 7.85
CA THR A 109 -3.64 -1.68 8.37
C THR A 109 -3.49 -3.02 7.66
N LEU A 110 -4.59 -3.74 7.38
CA LEU A 110 -4.54 -4.98 6.62
C LEU A 110 -3.97 -4.78 5.21
N VAL A 111 -4.42 -3.76 4.49
CA VAL A 111 -3.90 -3.46 3.16
C VAL A 111 -2.40 -3.15 3.24
N GLN A 112 -1.99 -2.29 4.18
CA GLN A 112 -0.58 -1.92 4.34
C GLN A 112 0.30 -3.13 4.74
N LEU A 113 -0.18 -3.97 5.64
CA LEU A 113 0.55 -5.16 6.07
C LEU A 113 0.76 -6.16 4.92
N GLY A 114 -0.25 -6.32 4.06
CA GLY A 114 -0.13 -7.13 2.85
C GLY A 114 0.86 -6.57 1.82
N ILE A 115 1.10 -5.26 1.83
CA ILE A 115 2.12 -4.61 1.02
C ILE A 115 3.51 -4.84 1.61
N ASP A 116 3.66 -4.56 2.90
CA ASP A 116 4.96 -4.54 3.57
C ASP A 116 5.53 -5.95 3.79
N ASN A 117 4.67 -6.86 4.23
CA ASN A 117 5.10 -8.23 4.56
C ASN A 117 3.95 -9.25 4.41
N PRO A 118 3.60 -9.64 3.17
CA PRO A 118 2.50 -10.57 2.93
C PRO A 118 2.70 -11.97 3.52
N LYS A 119 3.95 -12.34 3.85
CA LYS A 119 4.31 -13.62 4.45
C LYS A 119 4.32 -13.60 5.98
N TYR A 120 4.06 -12.44 6.58
CA TYR A 120 3.98 -12.35 8.04
C TYR A 120 2.80 -13.19 8.57
N TRP A 121 3.08 -14.08 9.51
CA TRP A 121 2.06 -14.97 10.04
C TRP A 121 0.84 -14.24 10.64
N GLY A 122 1.07 -13.08 11.28
CA GLY A 122 0.00 -12.26 11.84
C GLY A 122 -0.90 -11.62 10.81
N TYR A 123 -0.44 -11.47 9.56
CA TYR A 123 -1.27 -10.95 8.47
C TYR A 123 -2.41 -11.93 8.11
N ALA A 124 -2.10 -13.19 7.94
CA ALA A 124 -3.12 -14.21 7.67
C ALA A 124 -4.14 -14.30 8.81
N GLN A 125 -3.66 -14.29 10.06
CA GLN A 125 -4.50 -14.30 11.25
C GLN A 125 -5.42 -13.07 11.34
N ALA A 126 -4.89 -11.88 11.08
CA ALA A 126 -5.68 -10.65 11.11
C ALA A 126 -6.73 -10.61 9.98
N ARG A 127 -6.41 -11.10 8.80
CA ARG A 127 -7.38 -11.24 7.70
C ARG A 127 -8.57 -12.13 8.09
N GLU A 128 -8.31 -13.20 8.79
CA GLU A 128 -9.36 -14.11 9.28
C GLU A 128 -10.19 -13.45 10.38
N GLN A 129 -9.53 -12.85 11.37
CA GLN A 129 -10.20 -12.21 12.51
C GLN A 129 -11.01 -10.97 12.14
N TRP A 130 -10.62 -10.27 11.08
CA TRP A 130 -11.25 -9.02 10.63
C TRP A 130 -11.98 -9.16 9.30
N SER A 131 -12.39 -10.37 8.94
CA SER A 131 -13.06 -10.67 7.68
C SER A 131 -14.45 -10.03 7.51
N ASP A 132 -15.05 -9.59 8.61
CA ASP A 132 -16.38 -8.97 8.67
C ASP A 132 -16.36 -7.43 8.59
N LEU A 133 -15.19 -6.83 8.29
CA LEU A 133 -15.05 -5.39 8.20
C LEU A 133 -15.34 -4.80 6.81
N ASP A 134 -15.82 -5.58 5.86
CA ASP A 134 -16.13 -5.16 4.48
C ASP A 134 -17.33 -4.22 4.37
#